data_397d64ed330552fee1c40d1d6359898f
#
_entry.id   397d64ed330552fee1c40d1d6359898f
#
_cell.length_a   1.000
_cell.length_b   1.000
_cell.length_c   1.000
_cell.angle_alpha   90.00
_cell.angle_beta   90.00
_cell.angle_gamma   90.00
#
_symmetry.space_group_name_H-M   'P 1'
#
loop_
_entity.id
_entity.type
_entity.pdbx_description
1 polymer ?
#
loop_
_entity_poly.entity_id
_entity_poly.type
_entity_poly.pdbx_seq_one_letter_code
_entity_poly.pdbx_strand_id
1 'polypeptide(L)'
;MKKPGMLFVVAFCLLAMGAARQMPGPPAAHNEKNSQPIAPPTFYKDVLPIIQNKCQSCHRGGEPAPMPLVTYEETRPWAGKIAAAVDMRMMPPWFADPRYGHFANDPSLTPEQIATIGAWANAGAPAGDERDAPAAPKWNEGWNIPQPDVVVKMPKPVPIPAHGEVEYTYEIVPTHFAADKWVQLVEVRPSSAAHVHHAVVYIRPPDSSWLRHAPVGEPFTASMLSDPEERRQAHETTSDLLLVYAPGSAPDRWADGMAKFVPAGSDLVFQMHYTTNGEAASDETGVGLVFAKTPPKQRVITLQLNNHALMIPPGAEDFRVEVQGTLPNDATLLSLFPHMHLRGKRFEYDIVHDDGRVEPLLRVNYHFHWQLSYKLAEPRELKAGTKLRAVAWYDNSRNNPHNPDPDKLVTWGDQTSQEMMVGFFDVAIPAGMDKWQFFIRHSTGQP
;
A
#
# COMPACT_ATOMS: atom_id res chain seq x y z
N MET A 1 66.03 -24.86 -8.99
CA MET A 1 66.89 -25.71 -9.90
C MET A 1 65.96 -26.53 -10.78
N LYS A 2 66.28 -26.54 -12.10
CA LYS A 2 65.79 -27.36 -13.21
C LYS A 2 64.47 -26.94 -13.88
N LYS A 3 64.62 -26.17 -14.96
CA LYS A 3 63.91 -26.16 -16.27
C LYS A 3 64.40 -27.37 -17.11
N PRO A 4 63.98 -27.56 -18.38
CA PRO A 4 62.67 -27.54 -19.05
C PRO A 4 62.52 -28.82 -19.95
N GLY A 5 61.39 -28.99 -20.60
CA GLY A 5 61.24 -29.98 -21.68
C GLY A 5 60.38 -29.40 -22.81
N MET A 6 61.05 -29.10 -23.87
CA MET A 6 60.56 -28.67 -25.19
C MET A 6 60.36 -29.92 -26.07
N LEU A 7 59.22 -30.09 -26.73
CA LEU A 7 59.03 -31.10 -27.73
C LEU A 7 58.41 -30.51 -29.00
N PHE A 8 59.04 -30.86 -30.11
CA PHE A 8 58.87 -30.40 -31.50
C PHE A 8 57.58 -30.90 -32.14
N VAL A 9 56.98 -30.03 -32.95
CA VAL A 9 55.89 -30.35 -33.88
C VAL A 9 56.50 -30.66 -35.24
N VAL A 10 56.16 -31.82 -35.82
CA VAL A 10 56.45 -32.18 -37.19
C VAL A 10 55.23 -31.83 -38.05
N ALA A 11 55.49 -31.01 -39.09
CA ALA A 11 54.51 -30.68 -40.11
C ALA A 11 54.47 -31.79 -41.19
N PHE A 12 53.23 -32.16 -41.54
CA PHE A 12 52.99 -33.02 -42.70
C PHE A 12 52.21 -32.25 -43.75
N CYS A 13 52.87 -31.89 -44.87
CA CYS A 13 52.20 -31.35 -46.05
C CYS A 13 51.63 -32.50 -46.89
N LEU A 14 50.34 -32.49 -47.13
CA LEU A 14 49.74 -33.29 -48.21
C LEU A 14 49.04 -32.34 -49.20
N LEU A 15 49.57 -32.29 -50.36
CA LEU A 15 48.97 -31.73 -51.58
C LEU A 15 47.77 -32.60 -51.99
N ALA A 16 46.59 -32.01 -52.16
CA ALA A 16 45.54 -32.60 -52.97
C ALA A 16 44.99 -31.55 -53.93
N MET A 17 45.12 -31.90 -55.20
CA MET A 17 44.61 -31.13 -56.35
C MET A 17 43.11 -31.17 -56.49
N GLY A 18 42.55 -30.03 -56.81
CA GLY A 18 41.54 -29.89 -57.83
C GLY A 18 40.07 -30.20 -57.56
N ALA A 19 39.31 -29.18 -57.43
CA ALA A 19 38.00 -28.97 -58.12
C ALA A 19 37.50 -27.56 -57.82
N ALA A 20 37.57 -26.70 -58.79
CA ALA A 20 36.93 -25.36 -58.72
C ALA A 20 35.41 -25.54 -58.69
N ARG A 21 34.82 -25.44 -57.47
CA ARG A 21 33.37 -25.20 -57.31
C ARG A 21 33.12 -23.69 -57.32
N GLN A 22 32.33 -23.23 -58.30
CA GLN A 22 31.79 -21.87 -58.32
C GLN A 22 31.10 -21.60 -57.03
N MET A 23 31.52 -20.57 -56.27
CA MET A 23 30.81 -20.02 -55.14
C MET A 23 29.53 -19.34 -55.63
N PRO A 24 28.39 -19.54 -54.99
CA PRO A 24 27.21 -18.73 -55.24
C PRO A 24 27.52 -17.28 -54.90
N GLY A 25 27.09 -16.36 -55.74
CA GLY A 25 27.21 -14.92 -55.54
C GLY A 25 26.60 -14.46 -54.22
N PRO A 26 27.00 -13.27 -53.70
CA PRO A 26 26.49 -12.75 -52.46
C PRO A 26 24.98 -12.66 -52.54
N PRO A 27 24.24 -12.99 -51.44
CA PRO A 27 22.80 -12.84 -51.42
C PRO A 27 22.46 -11.38 -51.70
N ALA A 28 21.43 -11.18 -52.51
CA ALA A 28 20.89 -9.87 -52.82
C ALA A 28 20.66 -9.08 -51.53
N ALA A 29 21.10 -7.82 -51.51
CA ALA A 29 20.88 -6.90 -50.42
C ALA A 29 19.37 -6.93 -50.05
N HIS A 30 19.08 -7.37 -48.84
CA HIS A 30 17.75 -7.21 -48.28
C HIS A 30 17.43 -5.72 -48.30
N ASN A 31 16.39 -5.38 -49.03
CA ASN A 31 15.76 -4.07 -49.02
C ASN A 31 15.51 -3.70 -47.56
N GLU A 32 16.35 -2.85 -46.99
CA GLU A 32 15.99 -2.13 -45.77
C GLU A 32 14.71 -1.35 -46.10
N LYS A 33 13.58 -1.91 -45.69
CA LYS A 33 12.32 -1.19 -45.73
C LYS A 33 12.58 0.13 -44.99
N ASN A 34 12.43 1.20 -45.72
CA ASN A 34 12.44 2.60 -45.31
C ASN A 34 11.60 2.76 -44.03
N SER A 35 12.16 2.46 -42.84
CA SER A 35 11.55 2.77 -41.59
C SER A 35 11.67 4.28 -41.43
N GLN A 36 10.61 4.99 -41.84
CA GLN A 36 10.51 6.39 -41.46
C GLN A 36 10.75 6.50 -39.94
N PRO A 37 11.56 7.44 -39.48
CA PRO A 37 11.76 7.65 -38.05
C PRO A 37 10.39 7.83 -37.42
N ILE A 38 10.04 6.96 -36.47
CA ILE A 38 8.81 7.09 -35.71
C ILE A 38 8.94 8.43 -34.97
N ALA A 39 8.00 9.36 -35.23
CA ALA A 39 7.99 10.64 -34.56
C ALA A 39 7.95 10.43 -33.02
N PRO A 40 8.73 11.21 -32.26
CA PRO A 40 8.76 11.05 -30.81
C PRO A 40 7.38 11.27 -30.20
N PRO A 41 7.06 10.61 -29.10
CA PRO A 41 5.82 10.84 -28.37
C PRO A 41 5.66 12.31 -27.98
N THR A 42 4.42 12.79 -27.92
CA THR A 42 4.09 14.15 -27.52
C THR A 42 3.25 14.16 -26.25
N PHE A 43 3.23 15.30 -25.54
CA PHE A 43 2.52 15.41 -24.27
C PHE A 43 1.02 15.16 -24.46
N TYR A 44 0.35 15.96 -25.29
CA TYR A 44 -1.10 15.93 -25.37
C TYR A 44 -1.65 14.61 -25.90
N LYS A 45 -0.97 14.00 -26.87
CA LYS A 45 -1.42 12.78 -27.52
C LYS A 45 -1.07 11.52 -26.75
N ASP A 46 0.19 11.42 -26.26
CA ASP A 46 0.75 10.15 -25.81
C ASP A 46 0.95 10.09 -24.30
N VAL A 47 1.36 11.20 -23.65
CA VAL A 47 1.74 11.23 -22.24
C VAL A 47 0.60 11.66 -21.34
N LEU A 48 -0.16 12.69 -21.71
CA LEU A 48 -1.26 13.20 -20.91
C LEU A 48 -2.32 12.13 -20.59
N PRO A 49 -2.72 11.23 -21.51
CA PRO A 49 -3.64 10.13 -21.17
C PRO A 49 -3.10 9.21 -20.07
N ILE A 50 -1.79 8.95 -20.07
CA ILE A 50 -1.14 8.14 -19.03
C ILE A 50 -1.17 8.88 -17.68
N ILE A 51 -0.77 10.15 -17.70
CA ILE A 51 -0.73 11.00 -16.49
C ILE A 51 -2.12 11.17 -15.88
N GLN A 52 -3.16 11.43 -16.70
CA GLN A 52 -4.52 11.54 -16.22
C GLN A 52 -5.01 10.28 -15.49
N ASN A 53 -4.71 9.11 -16.05
CA ASN A 53 -5.20 7.85 -15.53
C ASN A 53 -4.37 7.30 -14.34
N LYS A 54 -3.09 7.65 -14.26
CA LYS A 54 -2.14 6.98 -13.33
C LYS A 54 -1.48 7.92 -12.33
N CYS A 55 -1.50 9.23 -12.56
CA CYS A 55 -0.74 10.19 -11.74
C CYS A 55 -1.60 11.27 -11.09
N GLN A 56 -2.59 11.82 -11.81
CA GLN A 56 -3.36 12.98 -11.36
C GLN A 56 -4.26 12.72 -10.16
N SER A 57 -4.54 11.47 -9.79
CA SER A 57 -5.23 11.18 -8.53
C SER A 57 -4.51 11.75 -7.31
N CYS A 58 -3.18 11.81 -7.37
CA CYS A 58 -2.32 12.38 -6.32
C CYS A 58 -1.62 13.68 -6.75
N HIS A 59 -1.27 13.81 -8.03
CA HIS A 59 -0.51 14.96 -8.58
C HIS A 59 -1.44 16.04 -9.14
N ARG A 60 -2.26 16.65 -8.28
CA ARG A 60 -3.11 17.83 -8.59
C ARG A 60 -3.25 18.70 -7.33
N GLY A 61 -3.77 19.90 -7.50
CA GLY A 61 -3.99 20.80 -6.37
C GLY A 61 -4.86 20.18 -5.27
N GLY A 62 -4.45 20.33 -4.01
CA GLY A 62 -5.16 19.82 -2.84
C GLY A 62 -4.95 18.33 -2.53
N GLU A 63 -4.12 17.63 -3.29
CA GLU A 63 -3.75 16.23 -3.08
C GLU A 63 -2.31 16.09 -2.53
N PRO A 64 -1.89 14.91 -2.01
CA PRO A 64 -0.68 14.78 -1.21
C PRO A 64 0.64 14.97 -1.98
N ALA A 65 0.64 14.87 -3.31
CA ALA A 65 1.87 15.00 -4.07
C ALA A 65 2.38 16.45 -4.10
N PRO A 66 3.71 16.68 -4.02
CA PRO A 66 4.28 18.01 -3.86
C PRO A 66 4.22 18.88 -5.13
N MET A 67 3.88 18.32 -6.28
CA MET A 67 3.76 19.05 -7.54
C MET A 67 2.56 18.57 -8.35
N PRO A 68 1.77 19.47 -8.95
CA PRO A 68 0.72 19.11 -9.87
C PRO A 68 1.30 18.66 -11.22
N LEU A 69 0.59 17.75 -11.89
CA LEU A 69 0.87 17.26 -13.24
C LEU A 69 -0.42 17.35 -14.10
N VAL A 70 -1.11 18.50 -14.05
CA VAL A 70 -2.40 18.69 -14.71
C VAL A 70 -2.23 19.27 -16.10
N THR A 71 -1.34 20.26 -16.25
CA THR A 71 -1.06 20.93 -17.52
C THR A 71 0.32 20.57 -18.07
N TYR A 72 0.57 20.93 -19.32
CA TYR A 72 1.89 20.78 -19.95
C TYR A 72 2.95 21.62 -19.22
N GLU A 73 2.62 22.85 -18.87
CA GLU A 73 3.51 23.81 -18.20
C GLU A 73 3.93 23.30 -16.82
N GLU A 74 3.00 22.68 -16.09
CA GLU A 74 3.27 22.06 -14.80
C GLU A 74 4.11 20.78 -14.92
N THR A 75 3.87 19.99 -15.97
CA THR A 75 4.47 18.66 -16.14
C THR A 75 5.88 18.70 -16.76
N ARG A 76 6.06 19.55 -17.79
CA ARG A 76 7.31 19.61 -18.57
C ARG A 76 8.58 19.81 -17.73
N PRO A 77 8.62 20.69 -16.73
CA PRO A 77 9.82 20.89 -15.90
C PRO A 77 10.26 19.61 -15.15
N TRP A 78 9.36 18.67 -14.95
CA TRP A 78 9.59 17.40 -14.23
C TRP A 78 9.83 16.22 -15.16
N ALA A 79 9.81 16.38 -16.48
CA ALA A 79 9.84 15.29 -17.47
C ALA A 79 10.96 14.25 -17.18
N GLY A 80 12.20 14.69 -16.95
CA GLY A 80 13.30 13.81 -16.65
C GLY A 80 13.15 13.06 -15.31
N LYS A 81 12.62 13.73 -14.28
CA LYS A 81 12.36 13.11 -12.97
C LYS A 81 11.20 12.12 -13.04
N ILE A 82 10.16 12.44 -13.80
CA ILE A 82 9.03 11.53 -14.05
C ILE A 82 9.55 10.27 -14.76
N ALA A 83 10.32 10.44 -15.86
CA ALA A 83 10.88 9.31 -16.58
C ALA A 83 11.75 8.41 -15.68
N ALA A 84 12.63 8.98 -14.87
CA ALA A 84 13.44 8.22 -13.93
C ALA A 84 12.60 7.49 -12.86
N ALA A 85 11.59 8.17 -12.31
CA ALA A 85 10.74 7.58 -11.27
C ALA A 85 9.90 6.40 -11.79
N VAL A 86 9.37 6.50 -13.02
CA VAL A 86 8.59 5.40 -13.61
C VAL A 86 9.47 4.24 -14.08
N ASP A 87 10.69 4.53 -14.58
CA ASP A 87 11.66 3.50 -14.97
C ASP A 87 12.10 2.67 -13.74
N MET A 88 12.39 3.35 -12.63
CA MET A 88 12.70 2.70 -11.36
C MET A 88 11.47 2.06 -10.66
N ARG A 89 10.27 2.17 -11.23
CA ARG A 89 9.00 1.71 -10.66
C ARG A 89 8.71 2.27 -9.25
N MET A 90 9.19 3.47 -8.99
CA MET A 90 8.88 4.19 -7.75
C MET A 90 7.53 4.93 -7.84
N MET A 91 7.11 5.28 -9.07
CA MET A 91 5.84 5.95 -9.35
C MET A 91 5.11 5.31 -10.54
N PRO A 92 3.79 5.09 -10.43
CA PRO A 92 3.00 5.15 -9.20
C PRO A 92 3.49 4.15 -8.15
N PRO A 93 3.33 4.43 -6.83
CA PRO A 93 3.80 3.51 -5.78
C PRO A 93 2.99 2.22 -5.81
N TRP A 94 3.66 1.11 -6.12
CA TRP A 94 3.08 -0.22 -6.13
C TRP A 94 4.18 -1.27 -6.03
N PHE A 95 4.13 -2.09 -4.98
CA PHE A 95 5.25 -2.95 -4.61
C PHE A 95 4.89 -4.44 -4.58
N ALA A 96 3.66 -4.80 -4.98
CA ALA A 96 3.27 -6.20 -5.14
C ALA A 96 4.05 -6.85 -6.29
N ASP A 97 4.52 -8.07 -6.06
CA ASP A 97 5.12 -8.89 -7.10
C ASP A 97 4.02 -9.34 -8.08
N PRO A 98 4.08 -8.97 -9.37
CA PRO A 98 3.01 -9.22 -10.34
C PRO A 98 2.76 -10.70 -10.63
N ARG A 99 3.61 -11.59 -10.12
CA ARG A 99 3.44 -13.05 -10.26
C ARG A 99 2.43 -13.62 -9.25
N TYR A 100 2.05 -12.85 -8.21
CA TYR A 100 1.22 -13.30 -7.11
C TYR A 100 0.06 -12.35 -6.87
N GLY A 101 -1.15 -12.90 -6.95
CA GLY A 101 -2.39 -12.14 -6.80
C GLY A 101 -2.71 -11.24 -8.01
N HIS A 102 -3.97 -10.83 -8.07
CA HIS A 102 -4.46 -9.81 -8.99
C HIS A 102 -5.27 -8.80 -8.19
N PHE A 103 -4.98 -7.52 -8.37
CA PHE A 103 -5.53 -6.46 -7.52
C PHE A 103 -6.28 -5.42 -8.35
N ALA A 104 -7.51 -5.10 -7.94
CA ALA A 104 -8.36 -4.14 -8.62
C ALA A 104 -7.82 -2.69 -8.58
N ASN A 105 -6.98 -2.40 -7.59
CA ASN A 105 -6.41 -1.06 -7.39
C ASN A 105 -4.94 -0.96 -7.83
N ASP A 106 -4.47 -1.82 -8.73
CA ASP A 106 -3.11 -1.75 -9.28
C ASP A 106 -2.94 -0.52 -10.19
N PRO A 107 -2.15 0.48 -9.79
CA PRO A 107 -1.85 1.66 -10.58
C PRO A 107 -0.65 1.47 -11.51
N SER A 108 -0.01 0.32 -11.53
CA SER A 108 1.24 0.08 -12.27
C SER A 108 1.14 0.51 -13.72
N LEU A 109 2.25 1.01 -14.24
CA LEU A 109 2.41 1.31 -15.66
C LEU A 109 2.82 0.05 -16.43
N THR A 110 2.30 -0.09 -17.66
CA THR A 110 2.80 -1.11 -18.58
C THR A 110 4.20 -0.75 -19.08
N PRO A 111 4.98 -1.73 -19.56
CA PRO A 111 6.29 -1.46 -20.17
C PRO A 111 6.22 -0.43 -21.30
N GLU A 112 5.13 -0.44 -22.08
CA GLU A 112 4.91 0.48 -23.19
C GLU A 112 4.65 1.91 -22.68
N GLN A 113 3.90 2.07 -21.60
CA GLN A 113 3.66 3.38 -20.96
C GLN A 113 4.95 3.95 -20.38
N ILE A 114 5.78 3.14 -19.74
CA ILE A 114 7.11 3.54 -19.23
C ILE A 114 7.99 3.98 -20.40
N ALA A 115 8.05 3.19 -21.46
CA ALA A 115 8.84 3.51 -22.67
C ALA A 115 8.37 4.81 -23.33
N THR A 116 7.04 5.04 -23.40
CA THR A 116 6.45 6.28 -23.96
C THR A 116 6.88 7.51 -23.16
N ILE A 117 6.78 7.46 -21.83
CA ILE A 117 7.21 8.58 -20.96
C ILE A 117 8.72 8.82 -21.09
N GLY A 118 9.53 7.75 -21.11
CA GLY A 118 10.97 7.86 -21.28
C GLY A 118 11.37 8.45 -22.64
N ALA A 119 10.76 8.00 -23.72
CA ALA A 119 10.99 8.53 -25.07
C ALA A 119 10.58 10.00 -25.20
N TRP A 120 9.45 10.40 -24.63
CA TRP A 120 8.99 11.77 -24.55
C TRP A 120 10.00 12.68 -23.84
N ALA A 121 10.43 12.28 -22.65
CA ALA A 121 11.38 13.04 -21.84
C ALA A 121 12.73 13.22 -22.58
N ASN A 122 13.23 12.13 -23.20
CA ASN A 122 14.50 12.13 -23.96
C ASN A 122 14.43 12.96 -25.23
N ALA A 123 13.23 13.13 -25.82
CA ALA A 123 13.02 14.00 -26.99
C ALA A 123 12.87 15.51 -26.64
N GLY A 124 13.14 15.88 -25.39
CA GLY A 124 12.99 17.28 -24.92
C GLY A 124 11.58 17.65 -24.50
N ALA A 125 10.75 16.65 -24.24
CA ALA A 125 9.37 16.79 -23.75
C ALA A 125 8.49 17.67 -24.64
N PRO A 126 8.29 17.35 -25.95
CA PRO A 126 7.48 18.16 -26.86
C PRO A 126 6.00 18.16 -26.46
N ALA A 127 5.34 19.32 -26.60
CA ALA A 127 3.92 19.48 -26.30
C ALA A 127 3.01 18.65 -27.24
N GLY A 128 3.26 18.72 -28.55
CA GLY A 128 2.34 18.23 -29.57
C GLY A 128 1.21 19.20 -29.84
N ASP A 129 0.15 18.72 -30.48
CA ASP A 129 -1.04 19.52 -30.77
C ASP A 129 -2.02 19.41 -29.60
N GLU A 130 -2.45 20.57 -29.06
CA GLU A 130 -3.38 20.61 -27.92
C GLU A 130 -4.76 19.98 -28.25
N ARG A 131 -5.13 19.94 -29.52
CA ARG A 131 -6.35 19.28 -29.99
C ARG A 131 -6.36 17.78 -29.83
N ASP A 132 -5.17 17.17 -29.63
CA ASP A 132 -5.03 15.74 -29.35
C ASP A 132 -5.27 15.42 -27.87
N ALA A 133 -5.43 16.45 -27.00
CA ALA A 133 -5.64 16.26 -25.58
C ALA A 133 -6.93 15.48 -25.29
N PRO A 134 -6.90 14.48 -24.44
CA PRO A 134 -8.13 13.84 -23.96
C PRO A 134 -8.94 14.83 -23.11
N ALA A 135 -10.23 14.55 -22.95
CA ALA A 135 -11.07 15.33 -22.04
C ALA A 135 -10.48 15.32 -20.62
N ALA A 136 -10.48 16.50 -19.98
CA ALA A 136 -9.99 16.61 -18.60
C ALA A 136 -10.84 15.76 -17.66
N PRO A 137 -10.21 15.01 -16.72
CA PRO A 137 -10.94 14.27 -15.71
C PRO A 137 -11.78 15.21 -14.85
N LYS A 138 -12.97 14.77 -14.47
CA LYS A 138 -13.80 15.49 -13.51
C LYS A 138 -13.45 14.98 -12.10
N TRP A 139 -12.92 15.86 -11.28
CA TRP A 139 -12.61 15.57 -9.88
C TRP A 139 -13.73 16.12 -8.98
N ASN A 140 -14.08 15.37 -7.95
CA ASN A 140 -14.92 15.92 -6.91
C ASN A 140 -14.10 16.91 -6.07
N GLU A 141 -14.68 18.05 -5.74
CA GLU A 141 -14.01 19.00 -4.86
C GLU A 141 -13.90 18.42 -3.43
N GLY A 142 -12.69 18.44 -2.91
CA GLY A 142 -12.40 18.05 -1.53
C GLY A 142 -12.43 16.55 -1.20
N TRP A 143 -13.08 15.70 -1.99
CA TRP A 143 -13.17 14.25 -1.73
C TRP A 143 -12.98 13.43 -3.01
N ASN A 144 -12.31 12.26 -2.89
CA ASN A 144 -12.21 11.29 -3.98
C ASN A 144 -13.38 10.29 -4.01
N ILE A 145 -14.20 10.28 -2.96
CA ILE A 145 -15.52 9.63 -2.92
C ILE A 145 -16.60 10.62 -3.36
N PRO A 146 -17.84 10.18 -3.69
CA PRO A 146 -18.98 11.09 -3.81
C PRO A 146 -19.12 11.96 -2.56
N GLN A 147 -19.85 13.07 -2.69
CA GLN A 147 -20.10 13.94 -1.53
C GLN A 147 -20.51 13.11 -0.31
N PRO A 148 -19.74 13.15 0.81
CA PRO A 148 -20.06 12.38 2.00
C PRO A 148 -21.42 12.74 2.58
N ASP A 149 -22.15 11.74 3.05
CA ASP A 149 -23.38 11.95 3.82
C ASP A 149 -23.08 12.61 5.17
N VAL A 150 -21.91 12.28 5.74
CA VAL A 150 -21.40 12.84 7.00
C VAL A 150 -19.88 12.97 6.92
N VAL A 151 -19.36 14.05 7.49
CA VAL A 151 -17.94 14.23 7.78
C VAL A 151 -17.76 14.26 9.29
N VAL A 152 -17.03 13.28 9.83
CA VAL A 152 -16.59 13.28 11.24
C VAL A 152 -15.19 13.85 11.27
N LYS A 153 -14.98 14.97 11.94
CA LYS A 153 -13.72 15.70 11.96
C LYS A 153 -13.21 15.83 13.40
N MET A 154 -11.91 15.73 13.57
CA MET A 154 -11.23 16.06 14.82
C MET A 154 -11.61 17.48 15.22
N PRO A 155 -12.22 17.70 16.42
CA PRO A 155 -12.72 19.01 16.82
C PRO A 155 -11.61 19.98 17.28
N LYS A 156 -10.40 19.47 17.56
CA LYS A 156 -9.25 20.25 17.99
C LYS A 156 -8.06 20.02 17.08
N PRO A 157 -7.30 21.07 16.73
CA PRO A 157 -6.07 20.92 15.98
C PRO A 157 -4.99 20.28 16.85
N VAL A 158 -4.30 19.28 16.29
CA VAL A 158 -3.11 18.66 16.89
C VAL A 158 -1.89 19.44 16.44
N PRO A 159 -1.13 20.07 17.36
CA PRO A 159 0.11 20.77 17.00
C PRO A 159 1.21 19.75 16.66
N ILE A 160 1.91 19.97 15.53
CA ILE A 160 3.02 19.14 15.06
C ILE A 160 4.30 20.00 15.10
N PRO A 161 5.32 19.59 15.86
CA PRO A 161 6.57 20.34 15.94
C PRO A 161 7.36 20.24 14.63
N ALA A 162 8.26 21.19 14.38
CA ALA A 162 9.14 21.17 13.21
C ALA A 162 10.13 19.99 13.22
N HIS A 163 10.57 19.57 14.40
CA HIS A 163 11.59 18.54 14.59
C HIS A 163 11.28 17.65 15.78
N GLY A 164 11.83 16.45 15.80
CA GLY A 164 11.71 15.48 16.88
C GLY A 164 10.72 14.38 16.55
N GLU A 165 10.63 13.39 17.43
CA GLU A 165 9.66 12.30 17.36
C GLU A 165 8.31 12.76 17.94
N VAL A 166 7.22 12.41 17.29
CA VAL A 166 5.86 12.71 17.76
C VAL A 166 5.23 11.42 18.23
N GLU A 167 4.84 11.38 19.52
CA GLU A 167 4.12 10.24 20.08
C GLU A 167 2.76 10.07 19.36
N TYR A 168 2.28 8.82 19.21
CA TYR A 168 0.95 8.58 18.68
C TYR A 168 -0.10 9.39 19.41
N THR A 169 -0.86 10.15 18.65
CA THR A 169 -1.91 11.04 19.18
C THR A 169 -3.27 10.44 18.90
N TYR A 170 -4.08 10.41 19.91
CA TYR A 170 -5.46 9.90 19.86
C TYR A 170 -6.45 11.02 20.01
N GLU A 171 -7.59 10.91 19.32
CA GLU A 171 -8.74 11.77 19.56
C GLU A 171 -10.04 10.96 19.42
N ILE A 172 -10.89 11.03 20.45
CA ILE A 172 -12.18 10.36 20.50
C ILE A 172 -13.26 11.35 20.06
N VAL A 173 -13.90 11.06 18.94
CA VAL A 173 -14.87 11.97 18.32
C VAL A 173 -16.25 11.31 18.27
N PRO A 174 -17.24 11.83 19.02
CA PRO A 174 -18.61 11.32 18.97
C PRO A 174 -19.23 11.48 17.57
N THR A 175 -19.83 10.41 17.05
CA THR A 175 -20.54 10.47 15.76
C THR A 175 -21.91 11.10 15.86
N HIS A 176 -22.51 11.08 17.05
CA HIS A 176 -23.90 11.50 17.31
C HIS A 176 -24.93 10.75 16.44
N PHE A 177 -24.63 9.54 15.99
CA PHE A 177 -25.59 8.76 15.21
C PHE A 177 -26.73 8.28 16.09
N ALA A 178 -27.95 8.75 15.81
CA ALA A 178 -29.16 8.32 16.49
C ALA A 178 -29.63 6.91 16.08
N ALA A 179 -29.11 6.37 15.00
CA ALA A 179 -29.42 5.03 14.49
C ALA A 179 -28.15 4.41 13.88
N ASP A 180 -28.14 3.09 13.83
CA ASP A 180 -27.08 2.31 13.19
C ASP A 180 -26.83 2.77 11.77
N LYS A 181 -25.55 2.75 11.36
CA LYS A 181 -25.11 3.14 10.03
C LYS A 181 -24.33 2.02 9.35
N TRP A 182 -24.59 1.87 8.06
CA TRP A 182 -23.84 1.02 7.16
C TRP A 182 -23.00 1.90 6.23
N VAL A 183 -21.68 1.91 6.43
CA VAL A 183 -20.72 2.73 5.67
C VAL A 183 -20.24 1.92 4.48
N GLN A 184 -20.54 2.40 3.26
CA GLN A 184 -20.15 1.76 2.00
C GLN A 184 -18.87 2.35 1.41
N LEU A 185 -18.63 3.65 1.60
CA LEU A 185 -17.42 4.33 1.15
C LEU A 185 -16.89 5.18 2.29
N VAL A 186 -15.57 5.24 2.42
CA VAL A 186 -14.92 6.06 3.45
C VAL A 186 -13.59 6.61 2.93
N GLU A 187 -13.31 7.86 3.28
CA GLU A 187 -12.06 8.55 2.95
C GLU A 187 -11.57 9.37 4.14
N VAL A 188 -10.27 9.28 4.42
CA VAL A 188 -9.59 10.18 5.38
C VAL A 188 -9.00 11.35 4.62
N ARG A 189 -9.19 12.55 5.16
CA ARG A 189 -8.60 13.80 4.66
C ARG A 189 -7.88 14.53 5.79
N PRO A 190 -6.54 14.36 5.90
CA PRO A 190 -5.73 15.20 6.77
C PRO A 190 -5.74 16.66 6.28
N SER A 191 -5.80 17.62 7.19
CA SER A 191 -5.58 19.03 6.83
C SER A 191 -4.10 19.33 6.60
N SER A 192 -3.21 18.51 7.17
CA SER A 192 -1.75 18.60 7.01
C SER A 192 -1.16 17.29 6.46
N ALA A 193 -1.54 16.91 5.23
CA ALA A 193 -1.18 15.63 4.61
C ALA A 193 0.35 15.39 4.53
N ALA A 194 1.17 16.45 4.46
CA ALA A 194 2.64 16.35 4.45
C ALA A 194 3.23 15.87 5.78
N HIS A 195 2.47 15.92 6.87
CA HIS A 195 2.91 15.54 8.21
C HIS A 195 2.22 14.27 8.73
N VAL A 196 1.11 13.84 8.10
CA VAL A 196 0.41 12.61 8.52
C VAL A 196 1.04 11.41 7.82
N HIS A 197 1.79 10.61 8.58
CA HIS A 197 2.40 9.38 8.09
C HIS A 197 1.34 8.28 7.91
N HIS A 198 0.47 8.08 8.91
CA HIS A 198 -0.73 7.27 8.77
C HIS A 198 -1.79 7.67 9.82
N ALA A 199 -3.02 7.30 9.54
CA ALA A 199 -4.13 7.40 10.46
C ALA A 199 -4.88 6.07 10.51
N VAL A 200 -5.16 5.60 11.71
CA VAL A 200 -6.06 4.46 11.94
C VAL A 200 -7.32 4.98 12.62
N VAL A 201 -8.47 4.68 12.04
CA VAL A 201 -9.75 5.11 12.61
C VAL A 201 -10.52 3.88 13.08
N TYR A 202 -10.79 3.84 14.37
CA TYR A 202 -11.53 2.75 15.00
C TYR A 202 -12.97 3.15 15.26
N ILE A 203 -13.86 2.16 15.29
CA ILE A 203 -15.24 2.31 15.74
C ILE A 203 -15.28 1.91 17.22
N ARG A 204 -15.64 2.85 18.11
CA ARG A 204 -15.85 2.59 19.53
C ARG A 204 -17.35 2.56 19.83
N PRO A 205 -17.96 1.38 20.03
CA PRO A 205 -19.37 1.28 20.41
C PRO A 205 -19.66 1.97 21.74
N PRO A 206 -20.90 2.39 22.03
CA PRO A 206 -21.24 3.17 23.24
C PRO A 206 -21.06 2.39 24.55
N ASP A 207 -21.09 1.07 24.50
CA ASP A 207 -20.89 0.15 25.65
C ASP A 207 -19.44 -0.32 25.80
N SER A 208 -18.53 0.15 24.95
CA SER A 208 -17.12 -0.23 24.98
C SER A 208 -16.43 0.20 26.28
N SER A 209 -15.68 -0.71 26.88
CA SER A 209 -14.76 -0.38 27.98
C SER A 209 -13.44 0.22 27.50
N TRP A 210 -13.13 0.17 26.21
CA TRP A 210 -11.88 0.65 25.64
C TRP A 210 -11.79 2.18 25.74
N LEU A 211 -10.72 2.67 26.37
CA LEU A 211 -10.47 4.11 26.57
C LEU A 211 -11.68 4.84 27.23
N ARG A 212 -12.31 4.19 28.20
CA ARG A 212 -13.56 4.67 28.80
C ARG A 212 -13.42 6.02 29.49
N HIS A 213 -12.28 6.27 30.14
CA HIS A 213 -12.00 7.50 30.90
C HIS A 213 -11.06 8.45 30.16
N ALA A 214 -10.64 8.09 28.94
CA ALA A 214 -9.82 8.97 28.11
C ALA A 214 -10.61 10.23 27.69
N PRO A 215 -9.93 11.35 27.44
CA PRO A 215 -10.59 12.59 26.99
C PRO A 215 -11.39 12.39 25.71
N VAL A 216 -12.57 12.99 25.64
CA VAL A 216 -13.42 13.00 24.43
C VAL A 216 -13.39 14.39 23.81
N GLY A 217 -13.11 14.50 22.51
CA GLY A 217 -13.01 15.76 21.78
C GLY A 217 -11.76 16.58 22.07
N GLU A 218 -10.76 15.96 22.67
CA GLU A 218 -9.46 16.56 22.96
C GLU A 218 -8.35 15.59 22.55
N PRO A 219 -7.27 16.05 21.90
CA PRO A 219 -6.14 15.20 21.56
C PRO A 219 -5.38 14.76 22.82
N PHE A 220 -4.97 13.50 22.87
CA PHE A 220 -4.15 12.94 23.95
C PHE A 220 -3.17 11.91 23.42
N THR A 221 -2.12 11.62 24.19
CA THR A 221 -1.18 10.52 23.94
C THR A 221 -1.37 9.45 25.01
N ALA A 222 -0.89 8.23 24.75
CA ALA A 222 -0.96 7.16 25.74
C ALA A 222 -0.27 7.55 27.06
N SER A 223 0.84 8.29 26.98
CA SER A 223 1.61 8.76 28.15
C SER A 223 0.82 9.74 29.04
N MET A 224 -0.19 10.44 28.50
CA MET A 224 -1.04 11.37 29.24
C MET A 224 -2.15 10.67 30.07
N LEU A 225 -2.46 9.40 29.74
CA LEU A 225 -3.49 8.65 30.46
C LEU A 225 -2.98 8.25 31.86
N SER A 226 -3.80 8.47 32.89
CA SER A 226 -3.45 8.14 34.26
C SER A 226 -3.58 6.66 34.57
N ASP A 227 -4.55 5.97 33.95
CA ASP A 227 -4.80 4.55 34.12
C ASP A 227 -3.79 3.69 33.33
N PRO A 228 -2.99 2.83 33.97
CA PRO A 228 -2.06 1.93 33.30
C PRO A 228 -2.74 0.97 32.31
N GLU A 229 -3.96 0.55 32.60
CA GLU A 229 -4.73 -0.33 31.71
C GLU A 229 -5.16 0.41 30.45
N GLU A 230 -5.64 1.66 30.55
CA GLU A 230 -5.97 2.46 29.40
C GLU A 230 -4.74 2.81 28.56
N ARG A 231 -3.57 3.04 29.20
CA ARG A 231 -2.30 3.18 28.45
C ARG A 231 -2.00 1.94 27.62
N ARG A 232 -2.15 0.74 28.20
CA ARG A 232 -1.97 -0.50 27.45
C ARG A 232 -3.00 -0.66 26.34
N GLN A 233 -4.28 -0.35 26.62
CA GLN A 233 -5.38 -0.42 25.66
C GLN A 233 -5.23 0.56 24.50
N ALA A 234 -4.54 1.68 24.65
CA ALA A 234 -4.24 2.60 23.55
C ALA A 234 -3.37 1.92 22.48
N HIS A 235 -2.48 1.01 22.90
CA HIS A 235 -1.59 0.27 22.01
C HIS A 235 -2.19 -1.07 21.53
N GLU A 236 -3.14 -1.64 22.27
CA GLU A 236 -3.73 -2.96 22.01
C GLU A 236 -5.25 -2.89 22.03
N THR A 237 -5.89 -2.79 20.89
CA THR A 237 -7.34 -2.77 20.81
C THR A 237 -7.91 -3.93 20.01
N THR A 238 -9.10 -4.40 20.43
CA THR A 238 -9.95 -5.33 19.69
C THR A 238 -11.11 -4.64 18.99
N SER A 239 -11.19 -3.32 19.07
CA SER A 239 -12.22 -2.51 18.41
C SER A 239 -12.19 -2.70 16.89
N ASP A 240 -13.37 -2.54 16.27
CA ASP A 240 -13.46 -2.64 14.83
C ASP A 240 -12.73 -1.48 14.16
N LEU A 241 -11.90 -1.79 13.17
CA LEU A 241 -11.26 -0.82 12.29
C LEU A 241 -12.28 -0.31 11.27
N LEU A 242 -12.50 1.00 11.23
CA LEU A 242 -13.24 1.62 10.14
C LEU A 242 -12.38 1.67 8.87
N LEU A 243 -11.15 2.19 9.01
CA LEU A 243 -10.18 2.25 7.91
C LEU A 243 -8.75 2.50 8.42
N VAL A 244 -7.79 2.29 7.54
CA VAL A 244 -6.39 2.74 7.69
C VAL A 244 -6.05 3.65 6.51
N TYR A 245 -5.46 4.79 6.80
CA TYR A 245 -4.95 5.75 5.82
C TYR A 245 -3.43 5.83 5.90
N ALA A 246 -2.78 5.82 4.74
CA ALA A 246 -1.40 6.27 4.56
C ALA A 246 -1.31 7.11 3.27
N PRO A 247 -0.32 8.00 3.10
CA PRO A 247 -0.13 8.74 1.86
C PRO A 247 -0.15 7.83 0.64
N GLY A 248 -0.91 8.20 -0.38
CA GLY A 248 -1.11 7.38 -1.58
C GLY A 248 -2.19 6.30 -1.49
N SER A 249 -2.79 6.07 -0.32
CA SER A 249 -3.94 5.17 -0.19
C SER A 249 -5.16 5.71 -0.93
N ALA A 250 -5.79 4.85 -1.73
CA ALA A 250 -7.11 5.17 -2.28
C ALA A 250 -8.18 5.04 -1.19
N PRO A 251 -9.30 5.79 -1.30
CA PRO A 251 -10.44 5.62 -0.42
C PRO A 251 -10.94 4.17 -0.37
N ASP A 252 -11.46 3.74 0.77
CA ASP A 252 -12.10 2.45 0.85
C ASP A 252 -13.48 2.48 0.22
N ARG A 253 -13.71 1.51 -0.66
CA ARG A 253 -14.96 1.33 -1.41
C ARG A 253 -15.30 -0.16 -1.40
N TRP A 254 -16.44 -0.48 -0.82
CA TRP A 254 -16.95 -1.85 -0.85
C TRP A 254 -18.03 -1.97 -1.92
N ALA A 255 -18.13 -3.16 -2.52
CA ALA A 255 -19.12 -3.45 -3.57
C ALA A 255 -20.54 -3.29 -3.04
N ASP A 256 -21.48 -3.14 -3.95
CA ASP A 256 -22.91 -3.09 -3.60
C ASP A 256 -23.31 -4.32 -2.79
N GLY A 257 -24.03 -4.09 -1.71
CA GLY A 257 -24.42 -5.11 -0.75
C GLY A 257 -23.37 -5.43 0.31
N MET A 258 -22.21 -4.74 0.33
CA MET A 258 -21.18 -4.84 1.35
C MET A 258 -20.98 -3.49 2.05
N ALA A 259 -20.83 -3.48 3.37
CA ALA A 259 -20.57 -2.25 4.14
C ALA A 259 -19.95 -2.56 5.51
N LYS A 260 -19.28 -1.58 6.10
CA LYS A 260 -18.88 -1.61 7.52
C LYS A 260 -20.02 -1.10 8.40
N PHE A 261 -20.16 -1.70 9.56
CA PHE A 261 -21.23 -1.40 10.50
C PHE A 261 -20.75 -0.45 11.60
N VAL A 262 -21.48 0.65 11.81
CA VAL A 262 -21.24 1.61 12.87
C VAL A 262 -22.50 1.69 13.72
N PRO A 263 -22.49 1.14 14.96
CA PRO A 263 -23.62 1.18 15.87
C PRO A 263 -24.06 2.62 16.20
N ALA A 264 -25.34 2.80 16.50
CA ALA A 264 -25.85 4.07 17.04
C ALA A 264 -25.09 4.48 18.30
N GLY A 265 -24.80 5.76 18.46
CA GLY A 265 -24.08 6.29 19.63
C GLY A 265 -22.60 5.94 19.69
N SER A 266 -22.02 5.35 18.64
CA SER A 266 -20.58 5.08 18.57
C SER A 266 -19.76 6.37 18.47
N ASP A 267 -18.52 6.30 18.95
CA ASP A 267 -17.48 7.27 18.65
C ASP A 267 -16.56 6.73 17.55
N LEU A 268 -15.89 7.63 16.83
CA LEU A 268 -14.69 7.29 16.07
C LEU A 268 -13.46 7.67 16.89
N VAL A 269 -12.51 6.74 16.99
CA VAL A 269 -11.22 7.00 17.64
C VAL A 269 -10.17 7.14 16.54
N PHE A 270 -9.65 8.34 16.40
CA PHE A 270 -8.54 8.64 15.50
C PHE A 270 -7.23 8.32 16.23
N GLN A 271 -6.43 7.43 15.67
CA GLN A 271 -5.05 7.19 16.07
C GLN A 271 -4.16 7.76 14.97
N MET A 272 -3.47 8.84 15.29
CA MET A 272 -2.69 9.61 14.34
C MET A 272 -1.20 9.42 14.57
N HIS A 273 -0.47 9.10 13.49
CA HIS A 273 0.97 9.10 13.49
C HIS A 273 1.50 10.24 12.62
N TYR A 274 2.21 11.15 13.24
CA TYR A 274 2.78 12.33 12.58
C TYR A 274 4.28 12.18 12.39
N THR A 275 4.80 12.75 11.29
CA THR A 275 6.23 12.89 11.04
C THR A 275 6.58 14.36 10.88
N THR A 276 7.72 14.75 11.44
CA THR A 276 8.27 16.11 11.32
C THR A 276 9.05 16.23 10.01
N ASN A 277 8.99 17.40 9.39
CA ASN A 277 9.64 17.67 8.09
C ASN A 277 10.48 18.95 8.06
N GLY A 278 10.72 19.56 9.22
CA GLY A 278 11.46 20.82 9.34
C GLY A 278 10.57 22.06 9.51
N GLU A 279 9.25 21.91 9.32
CA GLU A 279 8.25 22.96 9.50
C GLU A 279 7.26 22.58 10.59
N ALA A 280 6.88 23.55 11.44
CA ALA A 280 5.82 23.34 12.41
C ALA A 280 4.44 23.45 11.70
N ALA A 281 3.51 22.58 12.07
CA ALA A 281 2.18 22.53 11.48
C ALA A 281 1.10 22.23 12.54
N SER A 282 -0.13 22.19 12.12
CA SER A 282 -1.22 21.60 12.88
C SER A 282 -2.13 20.80 11.95
N ASP A 283 -2.76 19.75 12.49
CA ASP A 283 -3.66 18.90 11.73
C ASP A 283 -5.03 18.76 12.41
N GLU A 284 -6.07 18.81 11.60
CA GLU A 284 -7.45 18.48 11.93
C GLU A 284 -7.98 17.49 10.88
N THR A 285 -7.62 16.23 11.03
CA THR A 285 -8.07 15.18 10.09
C THR A 285 -9.58 14.99 10.13
N GLY A 286 -10.18 14.85 8.95
CA GLY A 286 -11.58 14.50 8.75
C GLY A 286 -11.77 13.15 8.09
N VAL A 287 -12.88 12.48 8.38
CA VAL A 287 -13.33 11.24 7.76
C VAL A 287 -14.66 11.47 7.08
N GLY A 288 -14.70 11.33 5.77
CA GLY A 288 -15.94 11.38 4.98
C GLY A 288 -16.57 9.99 4.89
N LEU A 289 -17.86 9.90 5.21
CA LEU A 289 -18.64 8.67 5.21
C LEU A 289 -19.74 8.74 4.16
N VAL A 290 -19.83 7.73 3.29
CA VAL A 290 -20.99 7.53 2.41
C VAL A 290 -21.71 6.26 2.86
N PHE A 291 -22.99 6.41 3.17
CA PHE A 291 -23.79 5.31 3.67
C PHE A 291 -24.34 4.44 2.52
N ALA A 292 -24.52 3.15 2.82
CA ALA A 292 -25.20 2.23 1.91
C ALA A 292 -26.67 2.66 1.74
N LYS A 293 -27.11 2.74 0.49
CA LYS A 293 -28.49 3.17 0.15
C LYS A 293 -29.53 2.11 0.46
N THR A 294 -29.11 0.85 0.52
CA THR A 294 -29.94 -0.29 0.86
C THR A 294 -29.24 -1.14 1.92
N PRO A 295 -29.99 -1.86 2.78
CA PRO A 295 -29.37 -2.74 3.76
C PRO A 295 -28.41 -3.72 3.09
N PRO A 296 -27.14 -3.78 3.55
CA PRO A 296 -26.17 -4.69 2.96
C PRO A 296 -26.51 -6.15 3.29
N LYS A 297 -26.07 -7.07 2.44
CA LYS A 297 -26.14 -8.51 2.68
C LYS A 297 -24.94 -9.02 3.47
N GLN A 298 -23.82 -8.31 3.36
CA GLN A 298 -22.56 -8.66 4.00
C GLN A 298 -21.98 -7.49 4.79
N ARG A 299 -21.45 -7.80 5.96
CA ARG A 299 -20.69 -6.90 6.81
C ARG A 299 -19.19 -7.08 6.51
N VAL A 300 -18.48 -5.99 6.30
CA VAL A 300 -17.02 -6.01 6.20
C VAL A 300 -16.43 -5.80 7.58
N ILE A 301 -15.50 -6.68 7.95
CA ILE A 301 -14.68 -6.54 9.17
C ILE A 301 -13.21 -6.62 8.80
N THR A 302 -12.37 -5.88 9.53
CA THR A 302 -10.92 -5.98 9.39
C THR A 302 -10.37 -6.94 10.46
N LEU A 303 -9.63 -7.92 10.01
CA LEU A 303 -8.92 -8.90 10.84
C LEU A 303 -7.40 -8.65 10.73
N GLN A 304 -6.65 -9.29 11.62
CA GLN A 304 -5.19 -9.15 11.62
C GLN A 304 -4.48 -10.43 12.04
N LEU A 305 -3.32 -10.65 11.42
CA LEU A 305 -2.29 -11.59 11.86
C LEU A 305 -1.12 -10.78 12.40
N ASN A 306 -0.79 -10.92 13.67
CA ASN A 306 0.29 -10.18 14.31
C ASN A 306 1.18 -11.09 15.15
N ASN A 307 2.43 -10.67 15.36
CA ASN A 307 3.37 -11.36 16.21
C ASN A 307 3.97 -10.40 17.24
N HIS A 308 3.33 -10.32 18.42
CA HIS A 308 3.79 -9.49 19.54
C HIS A 308 5.09 -9.99 20.19
N ALA A 309 5.52 -11.22 19.91
CA ALA A 309 6.79 -11.75 20.38
C ALA A 309 7.97 -11.41 19.46
N LEU A 310 7.79 -10.43 18.57
CA LEU A 310 8.81 -9.96 17.64
C LEU A 310 10.08 -9.51 18.38
N MET A 311 11.22 -10.13 18.03
CA MET A 311 12.54 -9.80 18.56
C MET A 311 13.57 -9.90 17.43
N ILE A 312 14.01 -8.76 16.88
CA ILE A 312 14.95 -8.71 15.76
C ILE A 312 16.36 -8.47 16.31
N PRO A 313 17.31 -9.40 16.11
CA PRO A 313 18.68 -9.26 16.61
C PRO A 313 19.40 -8.04 16.00
N PRO A 314 20.39 -7.46 16.71
CA PRO A 314 21.29 -6.48 16.14
C PRO A 314 21.97 -7.01 14.88
N GLY A 315 22.11 -6.15 13.85
CA GLY A 315 22.83 -6.46 12.60
C GLY A 315 22.17 -7.49 11.68
N ALA A 316 20.97 -7.97 11.98
CA ALA A 316 20.28 -8.96 11.16
C ALA A 316 19.83 -8.34 9.81
N GLU A 317 20.27 -8.90 8.67
CA GLU A 317 20.01 -8.36 7.32
C GLU A 317 18.73 -8.89 6.66
N ASP A 318 18.26 -10.08 7.07
CA ASP A 318 17.09 -10.75 6.47
C ASP A 318 16.34 -11.59 7.53
N PHE A 319 16.01 -10.96 8.65
CA PHE A 319 15.37 -11.63 9.77
C PHE A 319 13.93 -11.94 9.45
N ARG A 320 13.60 -13.24 9.41
CA ARG A 320 12.29 -13.76 9.06
C ARG A 320 11.42 -14.01 10.28
N VAL A 321 10.20 -13.51 10.25
CA VAL A 321 9.17 -13.76 11.25
C VAL A 321 7.90 -14.22 10.56
N GLU A 322 7.16 -15.13 11.18
CA GLU A 322 5.87 -15.57 10.66
C GLU A 322 4.82 -15.69 11.76
N VAL A 323 3.57 -15.63 11.35
CA VAL A 323 2.40 -15.91 12.16
C VAL A 323 1.34 -16.58 11.31
N GLN A 324 0.61 -17.51 11.90
CA GLN A 324 -0.49 -18.21 11.25
C GLN A 324 -1.74 -18.15 12.11
N GLY A 325 -2.87 -17.87 11.47
CA GLY A 325 -4.21 -17.93 12.06
C GLY A 325 -5.10 -18.90 11.31
N THR A 326 -6.16 -19.36 11.96
CA THR A 326 -7.18 -20.21 11.35
C THR A 326 -8.51 -19.48 11.40
N LEU A 327 -9.18 -19.35 10.25
CA LEU A 327 -10.49 -18.73 10.17
C LEU A 327 -11.51 -19.55 10.97
N PRO A 328 -12.24 -18.93 11.89
CA PRO A 328 -13.21 -19.65 12.70
C PRO A 328 -14.51 -19.99 11.95
N ASN A 329 -14.88 -19.18 10.97
CA ASN A 329 -16.10 -19.30 10.17
C ASN A 329 -15.82 -18.95 8.69
N ASP A 330 -16.77 -19.27 7.81
CA ASP A 330 -16.72 -18.90 6.40
C ASP A 330 -16.66 -17.38 6.24
N ALA A 331 -15.84 -16.91 5.31
CA ALA A 331 -15.69 -15.49 5.00
C ALA A 331 -15.23 -15.29 3.56
N THR A 332 -15.44 -14.11 3.01
CA THR A 332 -14.93 -13.71 1.70
C THR A 332 -13.79 -12.71 1.89
N LEU A 333 -12.57 -13.07 1.52
CA LEU A 333 -11.40 -12.18 1.58
C LEU A 333 -11.52 -11.10 0.50
N LEU A 334 -11.34 -9.84 0.89
CA LEU A 334 -11.49 -8.66 0.02
C LEU A 334 -10.18 -7.93 -0.24
N SER A 335 -9.35 -7.77 0.79
CA SER A 335 -8.11 -6.99 0.72
C SER A 335 -7.06 -7.50 1.70
N LEU A 336 -5.81 -7.13 1.42
CA LEU A 336 -4.64 -7.41 2.25
C LEU A 336 -3.88 -6.11 2.48
N PHE A 337 -3.43 -5.86 3.71
CA PHE A 337 -2.70 -4.64 4.06
C PHE A 337 -1.56 -4.96 5.02
N PRO A 338 -0.31 -5.09 4.50
CA PRO A 338 0.87 -5.33 5.33
C PRO A 338 1.30 -4.06 6.07
N HIS A 339 1.66 -4.19 7.35
CA HIS A 339 2.18 -3.12 8.17
C HIS A 339 3.43 -3.55 8.93
N MET A 340 4.49 -2.79 8.74
CA MET A 340 5.78 -2.85 9.45
C MET A 340 6.31 -1.42 9.61
N HIS A 341 7.44 -1.28 10.33
CA HIS A 341 8.12 0.01 10.48
C HIS A 341 9.38 0.12 9.59
N LEU A 342 10.38 0.90 10.05
CA LEU A 342 11.56 1.30 9.27
C LEU A 342 12.45 0.14 8.78
N ARG A 343 12.40 -1.00 9.47
CA ARG A 343 13.23 -2.18 9.13
C ARG A 343 12.50 -3.17 8.25
N GLY A 344 11.21 -2.94 7.97
CA GLY A 344 10.42 -3.79 7.08
C GLY A 344 11.02 -3.86 5.68
N LYS A 345 11.22 -5.09 5.16
CA LYS A 345 11.86 -5.35 3.87
C LYS A 345 10.92 -6.05 2.89
N ARG A 346 10.22 -7.08 3.33
CA ARG A 346 9.25 -7.86 2.54
C ARG A 346 8.12 -8.34 3.42
N PHE A 347 6.95 -8.53 2.80
CA PHE A 347 5.79 -9.12 3.44
C PHE A 347 5.07 -10.07 2.50
N GLU A 348 4.59 -11.20 3.01
CA GLU A 348 3.85 -12.20 2.25
C GLU A 348 2.59 -12.63 3.00
N TYR A 349 1.52 -12.92 2.24
CA TYR A 349 0.33 -13.60 2.73
C TYR A 349 0.12 -14.87 1.91
N ASP A 350 -0.18 -15.95 2.62
CA ASP A 350 -0.41 -17.26 2.04
C ASP A 350 -1.65 -17.94 2.63
N ILE A 351 -2.27 -18.83 1.84
CA ILE A 351 -3.11 -19.90 2.36
C ILE A 351 -2.24 -21.14 2.53
N VAL A 352 -2.31 -21.77 3.71
CA VAL A 352 -1.63 -23.03 4.00
C VAL A 352 -2.68 -24.15 3.99
N HIS A 353 -2.63 -25.01 2.97
CA HIS A 353 -3.53 -26.15 2.81
C HIS A 353 -3.17 -27.28 3.77
N ASP A 354 -4.12 -28.17 4.06
CA ASP A 354 -3.93 -29.29 4.98
C ASP A 354 -2.92 -30.33 4.47
N ASP A 355 -2.69 -30.41 3.18
CA ASP A 355 -1.65 -31.23 2.54
C ASP A 355 -0.24 -30.59 2.61
N GLY A 356 -0.11 -29.43 3.24
CA GLY A 356 1.14 -28.66 3.34
C GLY A 356 1.48 -27.78 2.15
N ARG A 357 0.67 -27.79 1.10
CA ARG A 357 0.83 -26.87 -0.04
C ARG A 357 0.57 -25.44 0.40
N VAL A 358 1.44 -24.55 -0.04
CA VAL A 358 1.36 -23.10 0.21
C VAL A 358 0.87 -22.41 -1.05
N GLU A 359 -0.21 -21.64 -0.93
CA GLU A 359 -0.79 -20.82 -2.01
C GLU A 359 -0.53 -19.35 -1.68
N PRO A 360 0.39 -18.67 -2.40
CA PRO A 360 0.65 -17.25 -2.19
C PRO A 360 -0.55 -16.39 -2.64
N LEU A 361 -0.97 -15.47 -1.78
CA LEU A 361 -2.01 -14.48 -2.06
C LEU A 361 -1.40 -13.13 -2.46
N LEU A 362 -0.32 -12.73 -1.78
CA LEU A 362 0.36 -11.45 -2.00
C LEU A 362 1.82 -11.59 -1.58
N ARG A 363 2.73 -11.01 -2.36
CA ARG A 363 4.11 -10.74 -1.99
C ARG A 363 4.46 -9.31 -2.27
N VAL A 364 5.05 -8.63 -1.28
CA VAL A 364 5.36 -7.19 -1.35
C VAL A 364 6.83 -6.95 -1.03
N ASN A 365 7.52 -6.19 -1.87
CA ASN A 365 8.73 -5.50 -1.47
C ASN A 365 8.31 -4.29 -0.66
N TYR A 366 8.34 -4.41 0.68
CA TYR A 366 7.77 -3.42 1.57
C TYR A 366 8.54 -2.11 1.54
N HIS A 367 7.81 -1.01 1.59
CA HIS A 367 8.37 0.32 1.63
C HIS A 367 7.65 1.16 2.71
N PHE A 368 8.35 1.54 3.75
CA PHE A 368 7.77 2.18 4.93
C PHE A 368 6.91 3.42 4.62
N HIS A 369 7.34 4.26 3.67
CA HIS A 369 6.59 5.47 3.29
C HIS A 369 5.32 5.20 2.46
N TRP A 370 5.12 3.96 1.99
CA TRP A 370 4.02 3.57 1.11
C TRP A 370 3.31 2.34 1.64
N GLN A 371 2.49 2.53 2.66
CA GLN A 371 1.74 1.44 3.27
C GLN A 371 0.41 1.27 2.53
N LEU A 372 0.40 0.39 1.56
CA LEU A 372 -0.72 0.24 0.62
C LEU A 372 -1.64 -0.92 1.00
N SER A 373 -2.94 -0.70 0.77
CA SER A 373 -3.93 -1.77 0.75
C SER A 373 -4.00 -2.40 -0.66
N TYR A 374 -4.02 -3.72 -0.72
CA TYR A 374 -4.08 -4.52 -1.94
C TYR A 374 -5.45 -5.16 -2.05
N LYS A 375 -6.37 -4.56 -2.83
CA LYS A 375 -7.75 -5.01 -3.01
C LYS A 375 -7.79 -6.10 -4.07
N LEU A 376 -8.26 -7.29 -3.72
CA LEU A 376 -8.37 -8.40 -4.67
C LEU A 376 -9.27 -8.01 -5.85
N ALA A 377 -8.83 -8.32 -7.07
CA ALA A 377 -9.65 -8.10 -8.27
C ALA A 377 -10.91 -8.97 -8.24
N GLU A 378 -10.78 -10.18 -7.70
CA GLU A 378 -11.87 -11.10 -7.44
C GLU A 378 -11.85 -11.46 -5.94
N PRO A 379 -12.94 -11.17 -5.19
CA PRO A 379 -13.07 -11.59 -3.80
C PRO A 379 -12.90 -13.11 -3.66
N ARG A 380 -12.19 -13.56 -2.63
CA ARG A 380 -11.85 -14.97 -2.43
C ARG A 380 -12.67 -15.59 -1.30
N GLU A 381 -13.50 -16.58 -1.65
CA GLU A 381 -14.20 -17.38 -0.65
C GLU A 381 -13.22 -18.23 0.17
N LEU A 382 -13.29 -18.11 1.48
CA LEU A 382 -12.50 -18.84 2.47
C LEU A 382 -13.45 -19.61 3.38
N LYS A 383 -13.21 -20.90 3.53
CA LYS A 383 -13.99 -21.76 4.42
C LYS A 383 -13.48 -21.70 5.87
N ALA A 384 -14.37 -21.96 6.83
CA ALA A 384 -13.98 -22.24 8.19
C ALA A 384 -12.85 -23.29 8.23
N GLY A 385 -11.83 -23.08 9.04
CA GLY A 385 -10.64 -23.93 9.08
C GLY A 385 -9.53 -23.49 8.10
N THR A 386 -9.78 -22.58 7.15
CA THR A 386 -8.71 -22.05 6.29
C THR A 386 -7.59 -21.44 7.13
N LYS A 387 -6.35 -21.86 6.88
CA LYS A 387 -5.17 -21.36 7.54
C LYS A 387 -4.57 -20.23 6.71
N LEU A 388 -4.56 -19.02 7.25
CA LEU A 388 -3.86 -17.86 6.69
C LEU A 388 -2.53 -17.69 7.40
N ARG A 389 -1.47 -17.45 6.64
CA ARG A 389 -0.13 -17.18 7.14
C ARG A 389 0.34 -15.82 6.64
N ALA A 390 0.92 -15.03 7.53
CA ALA A 390 1.69 -13.84 7.20
C ALA A 390 3.17 -14.11 7.49
N VAL A 391 4.04 -13.65 6.60
CA VAL A 391 5.50 -13.75 6.75
C VAL A 391 6.11 -12.38 6.47
N ALA A 392 6.95 -11.92 7.37
CA ALA A 392 7.66 -10.64 7.28
C ALA A 392 9.18 -10.86 7.31
N TRP A 393 9.92 -10.01 6.62
CA TRP A 393 11.39 -9.95 6.68
C TRP A 393 11.82 -8.54 7.05
N TYR A 394 12.83 -8.47 7.90
CA TYR A 394 13.39 -7.21 8.43
C TYR A 394 14.87 -7.10 8.14
N ASP A 395 15.32 -5.86 7.93
CA ASP A 395 16.73 -5.50 7.83
C ASP A 395 17.10 -4.55 8.97
N ASN A 396 17.68 -5.13 10.05
CA ASN A 396 18.22 -4.39 11.18
C ASN A 396 19.74 -4.18 11.05
N SER A 397 20.28 -4.21 9.84
CA SER A 397 21.71 -4.04 9.60
C SER A 397 22.09 -2.57 9.31
N ARG A 398 23.39 -2.32 9.24
CA ARG A 398 23.97 -1.03 8.84
C ARG A 398 23.74 -0.69 7.36
N ASN A 399 23.32 -1.68 6.55
CA ASN A 399 23.03 -1.50 5.13
C ASN A 399 21.63 -0.92 4.89
N ASN A 400 20.75 -0.97 5.88
CA ASN A 400 19.44 -0.30 5.80
C ASN A 400 19.58 1.20 6.13
N PRO A 401 19.43 2.10 5.15
CA PRO A 401 19.61 3.53 5.36
C PRO A 401 18.55 4.16 6.28
N HIS A 402 17.44 3.45 6.53
CA HIS A 402 16.33 3.90 7.39
C HIS A 402 16.45 3.37 8.81
N ASN A 403 17.41 2.47 9.10
CA ASN A 403 17.56 1.89 10.42
C ASN A 403 18.18 2.90 11.39
N PRO A 404 17.47 3.33 12.46
CA PRO A 404 17.99 4.34 13.38
C PRO A 404 19.12 3.81 14.28
N ASP A 405 19.17 2.50 14.56
CA ASP A 405 20.18 1.88 15.43
C ASP A 405 20.37 0.40 15.10
N PRO A 406 21.37 0.03 14.29
CA PRO A 406 21.63 -1.35 13.89
C PRO A 406 22.24 -2.22 15.00
N ASP A 407 22.75 -1.60 16.08
CA ASP A 407 23.38 -2.32 17.18
C ASP A 407 22.39 -2.70 18.29
N LYS A 408 21.11 -2.34 18.13
CA LYS A 408 20.05 -2.57 19.12
C LYS A 408 19.22 -3.81 18.80
N LEU A 409 18.86 -4.56 19.86
CA LEU A 409 17.77 -5.51 19.80
C LEU A 409 16.46 -4.74 19.63
N VAL A 410 15.68 -5.08 18.61
CA VAL A 410 14.40 -4.43 18.31
C VAL A 410 13.25 -5.34 18.68
N THR A 411 12.31 -4.81 19.45
CA THR A 411 11.12 -5.54 19.91
C THR A 411 9.85 -4.93 19.35
N TRP A 412 8.73 -5.60 19.55
CA TRP A 412 7.41 -5.06 19.27
C TRP A 412 7.19 -3.72 19.98
N GLY A 413 6.59 -2.78 19.29
CA GLY A 413 6.17 -1.50 19.84
C GLY A 413 5.66 -0.54 18.76
N ASP A 414 4.91 0.47 19.19
CA ASP A 414 4.19 1.39 18.31
C ASP A 414 5.11 2.44 17.65
N GLN A 415 6.22 2.80 18.30
CA GLN A 415 7.10 3.83 17.76
C GLN A 415 7.83 3.32 16.52
N THR A 416 8.06 4.18 15.53
CA THR A 416 8.79 3.83 14.30
C THR A 416 10.20 3.32 14.54
N SER A 417 10.82 3.73 15.65
CA SER A 417 12.12 3.21 16.11
C SER A 417 12.06 1.79 16.66
N GLN A 418 10.89 1.31 17.05
CA GLN A 418 10.56 -0.10 17.36
C GLN A 418 10.09 -0.79 16.07
N GLU A 419 9.47 -1.97 16.17
CA GLU A 419 8.93 -2.66 15.01
C GLU A 419 7.58 -3.32 15.30
N MET A 420 6.79 -3.46 14.23
CA MET A 420 5.56 -4.24 14.20
C MET A 420 5.59 -5.30 13.10
N MET A 421 4.87 -6.39 13.30
CA MET A 421 4.47 -7.33 12.29
C MET A 421 2.96 -7.44 12.31
N VAL A 422 2.27 -6.74 11.41
CA VAL A 422 0.81 -6.83 11.33
C VAL A 422 0.38 -7.05 9.89
N GLY A 423 -0.28 -8.16 9.67
CA GLY A 423 -0.95 -8.48 8.42
C GLY A 423 -2.44 -8.21 8.56
N PHE A 424 -2.89 -6.98 8.24
CA PHE A 424 -4.32 -6.67 8.19
C PHE A 424 -4.96 -7.28 6.93
N PHE A 425 -6.22 -7.64 7.03
CA PHE A 425 -7.01 -8.08 5.89
C PHE A 425 -8.50 -7.86 6.13
N ASP A 426 -9.20 -7.42 5.10
CA ASP A 426 -10.65 -7.27 5.16
C ASP A 426 -11.34 -8.55 4.70
N VAL A 427 -12.37 -8.93 5.44
CA VAL A 427 -13.27 -10.01 5.03
C VAL A 427 -14.72 -9.54 5.08
N ALA A 428 -15.54 -10.07 4.15
CA ALA A 428 -16.98 -9.94 4.20
C ALA A 428 -17.59 -11.20 4.85
N ILE A 429 -18.52 -10.98 5.77
CA ILE A 429 -19.29 -11.99 6.49
C ILE A 429 -20.79 -11.67 6.36
N PRO A 430 -21.73 -12.58 6.68
CA PRO A 430 -23.15 -12.23 6.70
C PRO A 430 -23.46 -11.00 7.55
N ALA A 431 -24.28 -10.08 7.05
CA ALA A 431 -24.56 -8.79 7.72
C ALA A 431 -25.13 -8.95 9.13
N GLY A 432 -25.88 -10.02 9.39
CA GLY A 432 -26.45 -10.34 10.70
C GLY A 432 -25.46 -10.95 11.71
N MET A 433 -24.22 -11.24 11.31
CA MET A 433 -23.17 -11.78 12.17
C MET A 433 -22.29 -10.63 12.66
N ASP A 434 -22.13 -10.48 13.96
CA ASP A 434 -21.16 -9.53 14.52
C ASP A 434 -19.75 -10.13 14.60
N LYS A 435 -18.75 -9.28 14.90
CA LYS A 435 -17.36 -9.69 14.98
C LYS A 435 -17.12 -10.78 16.03
N TRP A 436 -17.79 -10.69 17.18
CA TRP A 436 -17.60 -11.66 18.26
C TRP A 436 -18.19 -13.01 17.91
N GLN A 437 -19.40 -13.03 17.28
CA GLN A 437 -20.02 -14.24 16.75
C GLN A 437 -19.13 -14.89 15.70
N PHE A 438 -18.44 -14.08 14.87
CA PHE A 438 -17.49 -14.62 13.88
C PHE A 438 -16.37 -15.41 14.53
N PHE A 439 -15.88 -15.01 15.71
CA PHE A 439 -14.82 -15.72 16.43
C PHE A 439 -15.30 -16.95 17.22
N ILE A 440 -16.60 -17.15 17.38
CA ILE A 440 -17.14 -18.39 17.98
C ILE A 440 -17.09 -19.49 16.92
N ARG A 441 -16.26 -20.51 17.17
CA ARG A 441 -16.26 -21.72 16.35
C ARG A 441 -17.54 -22.48 16.60
N HIS A 442 -18.41 -22.58 15.61
CA HIS A 442 -19.47 -23.58 15.64
C HIS A 442 -18.81 -24.94 15.53
N SER A 443 -18.89 -25.77 16.57
CA SER A 443 -18.50 -27.17 16.47
C SER A 443 -19.33 -27.78 15.33
N THR A 444 -18.68 -28.10 14.22
CA THR A 444 -19.29 -28.96 13.21
C THR A 444 -19.57 -30.26 13.95
N GLY A 445 -20.85 -30.46 14.32
CA GLY A 445 -21.28 -31.68 14.97
C GLY A 445 -20.87 -32.83 14.07
N GLN A 446 -19.93 -33.63 14.49
CA GLN A 446 -19.84 -34.99 14.05
C GLN A 446 -21.00 -35.73 14.72
N PRO A 447 -21.74 -36.54 13.95
CA PRO A 447 -22.82 -37.36 14.49
C PRO A 447 -22.28 -38.38 15.51
#